data_35d777081754f1d3360837b5e67339d4
#
_entry.id   35d777081754f1d3360837b5e67339d4
#
_cell.length_a   1.000
_cell.length_b   1.000
_cell.length_c   1.000
_cell.angle_alpha   90.00
_cell.angle_beta   90.00
_cell.angle_gamma   90.00
#
_symmetry.space_group_name_H-M   'P 1'
#
loop_
_entity.id
_entity.type
_entity.pdbx_description
1 polymer ?
#
loop_
_entity_poly.entity_id
_entity_poly.type
_entity_poly.pdbx_seq_one_letter_code
_entity_poly.pdbx_strand_id
1 'polypeptide(L)'
;TDVLVEEHVEKIESKINREIRRAEKRFGDAFDKEEFVTTNPRVLRYKEEAQTILKRLGDSLEKEDLADVKALIEELEIACPVSGSREWTDVRQFNLMFSTKLGASADTAMDLYLRPETAQGIFVNFQNIQQTSRMHIPFGIAQIGKAFRNEIVARQFIFRMREFEQMEMQYFVKPGE
;
A
#
# COMPACT_ATOMS: atom_id res chain seq x y z
N THR A 1 5.26 -2.63 8.36
CA THR A 1 6.68 -2.22 8.42
C THR A 1 6.98 -1.07 7.49
N ASP A 2 6.60 -1.15 6.22
CA ASP A 2 6.65 -0.09 5.22
C ASP A 2 5.98 1.19 5.70
N VAL A 3 4.73 1.09 6.17
CA VAL A 3 3.98 2.22 6.75
C VAL A 3 4.73 2.93 7.87
N LEU A 4 5.47 2.20 8.73
CA LEU A 4 6.23 2.82 9.83
C LEU A 4 7.43 3.62 9.33
N VAL A 5 8.08 3.15 8.27
CA VAL A 5 9.19 3.89 7.63
C VAL A 5 8.64 5.11 6.89
N GLU A 6 7.51 4.98 6.19
CA GLU A 6 6.83 6.10 5.54
C GLU A 6 6.41 7.17 6.55
N GLU A 7 5.80 6.78 7.68
CA GLU A 7 5.48 7.72 8.78
C GLU A 7 6.72 8.42 9.36
N HIS A 8 7.87 7.72 9.39
CA HIS A 8 9.12 8.33 9.81
C HIS A 8 9.58 9.39 8.80
N VAL A 9 9.49 9.10 7.51
CA VAL A 9 9.79 10.05 6.43
C VAL A 9 8.85 11.26 6.48
N GLU A 10 7.56 11.07 6.69
CA GLU A 10 6.60 12.17 6.88
C GLU A 10 6.98 13.09 8.07
N LYS A 11 7.56 12.54 9.13
CA LYS A 11 8.09 13.34 10.24
C LYS A 11 9.29 14.19 9.82
N ILE A 12 10.16 13.64 8.93
CA ILE A 12 11.28 14.41 8.34
C ILE A 12 10.74 15.52 7.45
N GLU A 13 9.76 15.24 6.59
CA GLU A 13 9.10 16.24 5.74
C GLU A 13 8.40 17.34 6.57
N SER A 14 7.81 16.96 7.71
CA SER A 14 7.24 17.92 8.66
C SER A 14 8.30 18.86 9.25
N LYS A 15 9.56 18.40 9.43
CA LYS A 15 10.68 19.26 9.83
C LYS A 15 11.03 20.26 8.71
N ILE A 16 11.07 19.81 7.45
CA ILE A 16 11.26 20.66 6.28
C ILE A 16 10.19 21.77 6.25
N ASN A 17 8.93 21.39 6.36
CA ASN A 17 7.81 22.34 6.35
C ASN A 17 7.88 23.35 7.52
N ARG A 18 8.39 22.94 8.68
CA ARG A 18 8.62 23.86 9.81
C ARG A 18 9.72 24.87 9.51
N GLU A 19 10.82 24.45 8.89
CA GLU A 19 11.90 25.38 8.49
C GLU A 19 11.41 26.38 7.44
N ILE A 20 10.64 25.93 6.45
CA ILE A 20 10.02 26.80 5.45
C ILE A 20 9.12 27.84 6.13
N ARG A 21 8.19 27.41 6.99
CA ARG A 21 7.28 28.33 7.72
C ARG A 21 8.02 29.32 8.61
N ARG A 22 9.16 28.92 9.20
CA ARG A 22 10.01 29.84 9.99
C ARG A 22 10.68 30.89 9.10
N ALA A 23 11.14 30.48 7.92
CA ALA A 23 11.73 31.39 6.95
C ALA A 23 10.69 32.37 6.39
N GLU A 24 9.52 31.90 6.02
CA GLU A 24 8.38 32.74 5.58
C GLU A 24 8.05 33.84 6.63
N LYS A 25 7.97 33.44 7.90
CA LYS A 25 7.70 34.42 8.98
C LYS A 25 8.85 35.44 9.19
N ARG A 26 10.09 35.04 8.86
CA ARG A 26 11.26 35.87 9.06
C ARG A 26 11.49 36.87 7.93
N PHE A 27 11.25 36.43 6.70
CA PHE A 27 11.57 37.20 5.49
C PHE A 27 10.34 37.86 4.84
N GLY A 28 9.11 37.46 5.24
CA GLY A 28 7.88 38.08 4.74
C GLY A 28 7.74 37.98 3.21
N ASP A 29 7.32 39.09 2.60
CA ASP A 29 7.07 39.15 1.13
C ASP A 29 8.31 38.96 0.27
N ALA A 30 9.52 39.04 0.85
CA ALA A 30 10.79 38.80 0.14
C ALA A 30 11.22 37.33 0.16
N PHE A 31 10.38 36.41 0.67
CA PHE A 31 10.72 35.00 0.79
C PHE A 31 10.46 34.26 -0.53
N ASP A 32 11.53 33.74 -1.14
CA ASP A 32 11.44 32.80 -2.24
C ASP A 32 11.55 31.37 -1.70
N LYS A 33 10.42 30.63 -1.77
CA LYS A 33 10.34 29.27 -1.30
C LYS A 33 11.17 28.29 -2.12
N GLU A 34 11.22 28.48 -3.45
CA GLU A 34 11.95 27.58 -4.35
C GLU A 34 13.45 27.73 -4.14
N GLU A 35 13.94 28.97 -4.06
CA GLU A 35 15.32 29.25 -3.75
C GLU A 35 15.71 28.72 -2.36
N PHE A 36 14.90 28.96 -1.36
CA PHE A 36 15.14 28.49 0.02
C PHE A 36 15.23 26.96 0.09
N VAL A 37 14.35 26.25 -0.59
CA VAL A 37 14.29 24.78 -0.57
C VAL A 37 15.49 24.16 -1.32
N THR A 38 16.09 24.86 -2.26
CA THR A 38 17.24 24.41 -3.04
C THR A 38 18.59 24.86 -2.48
N THR A 39 18.61 25.87 -1.61
CA THR A 39 19.86 26.45 -1.10
C THR A 39 20.08 26.24 0.39
N ASN A 40 19.01 26.02 1.17
CA ASN A 40 19.14 25.89 2.62
C ASN A 40 19.77 24.53 3.02
N PRO A 41 20.95 24.54 3.69
CA PRO A 41 21.67 23.30 4.02
C PRO A 41 20.89 22.33 4.90
N ARG A 42 20.01 22.81 5.78
CA ARG A 42 19.19 21.95 6.65
C ARG A 42 18.08 21.28 5.86
N VAL A 43 17.43 22.00 4.96
CA VAL A 43 16.38 21.46 4.09
C VAL A 43 16.96 20.44 3.14
N LEU A 44 18.11 20.73 2.53
CA LEU A 44 18.81 19.79 1.65
C LEU A 44 19.17 18.49 2.38
N ARG A 45 19.75 18.60 3.57
CA ARG A 45 20.10 17.42 4.40
C ARG A 45 18.86 16.57 4.72
N TYR A 46 17.74 17.17 5.10
CA TYR A 46 16.52 16.43 5.39
C TYR A 46 15.93 15.77 4.14
N LYS A 47 16.04 16.42 2.97
CA LYS A 47 15.62 15.82 1.69
C LYS A 47 16.48 14.62 1.32
N GLU A 48 17.80 14.75 1.43
CA GLU A 48 18.73 13.64 1.15
C GLU A 48 18.49 12.46 2.10
N GLU A 49 18.27 12.74 3.39
CA GLU A 49 17.93 11.74 4.39
C GLU A 49 16.65 10.99 4.02
N ALA A 50 15.57 11.71 3.70
CA ALA A 50 14.29 11.13 3.30
C ALA A 50 14.41 10.30 2.01
N GLN A 51 15.11 10.81 1.00
CA GLN A 51 15.33 10.11 -0.26
C GLN A 51 16.16 8.82 -0.09
N THR A 52 17.20 8.88 0.75
CA THR A 52 18.04 7.72 1.03
C THR A 52 17.26 6.62 1.72
N ILE A 53 16.42 6.97 2.70
CA ILE A 53 15.55 6.02 3.41
C ILE A 53 14.55 5.38 2.44
N LEU A 54 13.83 6.18 1.64
CA LEU A 54 12.84 5.68 0.68
C LEU A 54 13.47 4.81 -0.40
N LYS A 55 14.64 5.21 -0.90
CA LYS A 55 15.36 4.41 -1.89
C LYS A 55 15.78 3.06 -1.32
N ARG A 56 16.38 3.02 -0.11
CA ARG A 56 16.77 1.77 0.52
C ARG A 56 15.56 0.87 0.79
N LEU A 57 14.45 1.44 1.27
CA LEU A 57 13.21 0.69 1.46
C LEU A 57 12.72 0.10 0.13
N GLY A 58 12.68 0.88 -0.95
CA GLY A 58 12.28 0.42 -2.28
C GLY A 58 13.17 -0.72 -2.78
N ASP A 59 14.50 -0.53 -2.70
CA ASP A 59 15.48 -1.54 -3.14
C ASP A 59 15.35 -2.86 -2.34
N SER A 60 15.07 -2.76 -1.03
CA SER A 60 14.90 -3.94 -0.16
C SER A 60 13.59 -4.67 -0.43
N LEU A 61 12.51 -3.94 -0.72
CA LEU A 61 11.22 -4.53 -1.08
C LEU A 61 11.26 -5.18 -2.46
N GLU A 62 11.94 -4.59 -3.45
CA GLU A 62 12.12 -5.18 -4.78
C GLU A 62 12.93 -6.48 -4.74
N LYS A 63 13.91 -6.56 -3.84
CA LYS A 63 14.74 -7.75 -3.64
C LYS A 63 14.15 -8.76 -2.67
N GLU A 64 12.98 -8.46 -2.10
CA GLU A 64 12.36 -9.25 -1.02
C GLU A 64 13.28 -9.46 0.20
N ASP A 65 14.21 -8.52 0.44
CA ASP A 65 15.15 -8.57 1.56
C ASP A 65 14.50 -8.00 2.83
N LEU A 66 13.73 -8.87 3.48
CA LEU A 66 13.02 -8.51 4.71
C LEU A 66 13.96 -8.30 5.90
N ALA A 67 15.19 -8.85 5.85
CA ALA A 67 16.18 -8.64 6.87
C ALA A 67 16.73 -7.21 6.83
N ASP A 68 16.97 -6.65 5.63
CA ASP A 68 17.40 -5.26 5.48
C ASP A 68 16.28 -4.29 5.87
N VAL A 69 15.00 -4.62 5.59
CA VAL A 69 13.87 -3.81 6.07
C VAL A 69 13.83 -3.76 7.60
N LYS A 70 14.13 -4.88 8.30
CA LYS A 70 14.25 -4.90 9.75
C LYS A 70 15.41 -4.03 10.24
N ALA A 71 16.58 -4.19 9.64
CA ALA A 71 17.76 -3.42 9.96
C ALA A 71 17.51 -1.91 9.79
N LEU A 72 16.82 -1.52 8.72
CA LEU A 72 16.44 -0.12 8.48
C LEU A 72 15.56 0.45 9.61
N ILE A 73 14.57 -0.31 10.10
CA ILE A 73 13.70 0.11 11.20
C ILE A 73 14.48 0.27 12.50
N GLU A 74 15.42 -0.64 12.77
CA GLU A 74 16.29 -0.61 13.95
C GLU A 74 17.27 0.56 13.89
N GLU A 75 17.90 0.81 12.74
CA GLU A 75 18.79 1.96 12.51
C GLU A 75 18.09 3.32 12.66
N LEU A 76 16.83 3.41 12.18
CA LEU A 76 16.00 4.61 12.33
C LEU A 76 15.42 4.77 13.75
N GLU A 77 15.73 3.84 14.66
CA GLU A 77 15.21 3.80 16.03
C GLU A 77 13.68 3.95 16.12
N ILE A 78 12.95 3.41 15.15
CA ILE A 78 11.50 3.49 15.10
C ILE A 78 10.91 2.68 16.24
N ALA A 79 10.11 3.33 17.08
CA ALA A 79 9.40 2.68 18.17
C ALA A 79 8.01 2.21 17.74
N CYS A 80 7.57 1.09 18.30
CA CYS A 80 6.21 0.60 18.10
C CYS A 80 5.19 1.64 18.60
N PRO A 81 4.22 2.08 17.79
CA PRO A 81 3.27 3.13 18.18
C PRO A 81 2.31 2.68 19.29
N VAL A 82 2.22 1.38 19.57
CA VAL A 82 1.33 0.84 20.60
C VAL A 82 2.08 0.57 21.91
N SER A 83 3.23 -0.10 21.85
CA SER A 83 3.99 -0.52 23.05
C SER A 83 5.12 0.42 23.40
N GLY A 84 5.59 1.26 22.45
CA GLY A 84 6.79 2.10 22.62
C GLY A 84 8.11 1.31 22.55
N SER A 85 8.07 -0.01 22.41
CA SER A 85 9.26 -0.85 22.29
C SER A 85 9.98 -0.60 20.95
N ARG A 86 11.30 -0.73 20.95
CA ARG A 86 12.16 -0.72 19.75
C ARG A 86 12.66 -2.11 19.38
N GLU A 87 12.27 -3.11 20.15
CA GLU A 87 12.58 -4.50 19.86
C GLU A 87 11.59 -5.04 18.83
N TRP A 88 12.08 -5.31 17.62
CA TRP A 88 11.28 -5.81 16.53
C TRP A 88 11.51 -7.29 16.28
N THR A 89 10.44 -8.03 16.10
CA THR A 89 10.51 -9.39 15.57
C THR A 89 10.89 -9.36 14.09
N ASP A 90 11.27 -10.52 13.54
CA ASP A 90 11.56 -10.60 12.12
C ASP A 90 10.37 -10.14 11.27
N VAL A 91 10.69 -9.37 10.22
CA VAL A 91 9.70 -8.92 9.25
C VAL A 91 9.19 -10.13 8.47
N ARG A 92 7.89 -10.23 8.33
CA ARG A 92 7.25 -11.30 7.57
C ARG A 92 6.38 -10.71 6.48
N GLN A 93 6.39 -11.32 5.32
CA GLN A 93 5.48 -10.95 4.25
C GLN A 93 4.05 -11.26 4.68
N PHE A 94 3.17 -10.25 4.54
CA PHE A 94 1.77 -10.40 4.87
C PHE A 94 0.98 -10.72 3.60
N ASN A 95 0.30 -11.86 3.60
CA ASN A 95 -0.58 -12.23 2.50
C ASN A 95 -1.97 -11.59 2.69
N LEU A 96 -2.31 -10.66 1.81
CA LEU A 96 -3.61 -9.99 1.80
C LEU A 96 -4.76 -10.91 1.36
N MET A 97 -4.45 -12.04 0.73
CA MET A 97 -5.44 -13.02 0.33
C MET A 97 -5.69 -14.00 1.47
N PHE A 98 -6.96 -14.30 1.73
CA PHE A 98 -7.32 -15.41 2.59
C PHE A 98 -6.95 -16.72 1.91
N SER A 99 -6.16 -17.53 2.61
CA SER A 99 -5.87 -18.91 2.19
C SER A 99 -6.54 -19.90 3.13
N THR A 100 -6.94 -21.03 2.58
CA THR A 100 -7.37 -22.22 3.30
C THR A 100 -6.73 -23.44 2.66
N LYS A 101 -6.72 -24.56 3.38
CA LYS A 101 -6.17 -25.80 2.87
C LYS A 101 -7.28 -26.78 2.56
N LEU A 102 -7.27 -27.33 1.35
CA LEU A 102 -8.17 -28.36 0.90
C LEU A 102 -7.42 -29.68 0.75
N GLY A 103 -7.80 -30.70 1.53
CA GLY A 103 -7.21 -32.04 1.48
C GLY A 103 -7.53 -32.85 2.71
N ALA A 104 -7.47 -34.18 2.58
CA ALA A 104 -7.76 -35.10 3.69
C ALA A 104 -6.61 -35.20 4.70
N SER A 105 -5.37 -34.89 4.30
CA SER A 105 -4.18 -34.88 5.15
C SER A 105 -3.36 -33.61 4.95
N ALA A 106 -2.60 -33.22 5.96
CA ALA A 106 -1.77 -32.01 5.90
C ALA A 106 -0.71 -32.04 4.79
N ASP A 107 -0.19 -33.23 4.48
CA ASP A 107 0.89 -33.41 3.50
C ASP A 107 0.43 -33.34 2.04
N THR A 108 -0.88 -33.55 1.79
CA THR A 108 -1.48 -33.51 0.45
C THR A 108 -2.44 -32.34 0.27
N ALA A 109 -2.49 -31.45 1.24
CA ALA A 109 -3.39 -30.31 1.21
C ALA A 109 -2.93 -29.26 0.18
N MET A 110 -3.85 -28.86 -0.69
CA MET A 110 -3.67 -27.77 -1.65
C MET A 110 -4.09 -26.45 -1.03
N ASP A 111 -3.26 -25.41 -1.17
CA ASP A 111 -3.63 -24.07 -0.76
C ASP A 111 -4.70 -23.50 -1.69
N LEU A 112 -5.77 -23.01 -1.12
CA LEU A 112 -6.91 -22.44 -1.81
C LEU A 112 -7.09 -21.00 -1.32
N TYR A 113 -7.28 -20.07 -2.25
CA TYR A 113 -7.43 -18.65 -1.92
C TYR A 113 -8.87 -18.21 -2.16
N LEU A 114 -9.39 -17.40 -1.23
CA LEU A 114 -10.66 -16.71 -1.42
C LEU A 114 -10.44 -15.44 -2.23
N ARG A 115 -11.38 -15.12 -3.11
CA ARG A 115 -11.26 -13.95 -3.98
C ARG A 115 -11.23 -12.64 -3.22
N PRO A 116 -10.28 -11.72 -3.47
CA PRO A 116 -10.21 -10.41 -2.83
C PRO A 116 -11.12 -9.36 -3.50
N GLU A 117 -11.63 -9.68 -4.71
CA GLU A 117 -12.49 -8.81 -5.53
C GLU A 117 -13.34 -9.65 -6.49
N THR A 118 -14.33 -9.03 -7.12
CA THR A 118 -15.22 -9.70 -8.05
C THR A 118 -14.82 -9.56 -9.52
N ALA A 119 -13.84 -8.71 -9.83
CA ALA A 119 -13.39 -8.43 -11.19
C ALA A 119 -12.90 -9.66 -11.95
N GLN A 120 -12.13 -10.56 -11.31
CA GLN A 120 -11.63 -11.76 -11.95
C GLN A 120 -12.77 -12.63 -12.48
N GLY A 121 -13.87 -12.75 -11.73
CA GLY A 121 -15.04 -13.49 -12.17
C GLY A 121 -15.68 -12.89 -13.42
N ILE A 122 -15.68 -11.57 -13.56
CA ILE A 122 -16.18 -10.87 -14.75
C ILE A 122 -15.31 -11.20 -15.97
N PHE A 123 -13.97 -11.10 -15.83
CA PHE A 123 -13.06 -11.37 -16.93
C PHE A 123 -13.08 -12.84 -17.38
N VAL A 124 -13.07 -13.78 -16.45
CA VAL A 124 -13.14 -15.22 -16.76
C VAL A 124 -14.44 -15.57 -17.50
N ASN A 125 -15.55 -14.96 -17.13
CA ASN A 125 -16.85 -15.22 -17.75
C ASN A 125 -17.16 -14.35 -18.98
N PHE A 126 -16.26 -13.47 -19.40
CA PHE A 126 -16.50 -12.53 -20.50
C PHE A 126 -17.02 -13.21 -21.77
N GLN A 127 -16.31 -14.22 -22.27
CA GLN A 127 -16.70 -14.93 -23.49
C GLN A 127 -18.04 -15.67 -23.33
N ASN A 128 -18.26 -16.32 -22.19
CA ASN A 128 -19.49 -17.01 -21.89
C ASN A 128 -20.71 -16.05 -21.93
N ILE A 129 -20.58 -14.90 -21.28
CA ILE A 129 -21.64 -13.87 -21.26
C ILE A 129 -21.86 -13.29 -22.65
N GLN A 130 -20.79 -12.97 -23.39
CA GLN A 130 -20.87 -12.43 -24.73
C GLN A 130 -21.63 -13.37 -25.66
N GLN A 131 -21.31 -14.67 -25.63
CA GLN A 131 -21.94 -15.68 -26.50
C GLN A 131 -23.39 -15.96 -26.11
N THR A 132 -23.67 -16.22 -24.84
CA THR A 132 -25.00 -16.58 -24.34
C THR A 132 -25.98 -15.42 -24.46
N SER A 133 -25.52 -14.18 -24.20
CA SER A 133 -26.36 -12.98 -24.31
C SER A 133 -26.31 -12.34 -25.70
N ARG A 134 -25.52 -12.89 -26.65
CA ARG A 134 -25.33 -12.37 -28.00
C ARG A 134 -24.95 -10.89 -28.04
N MET A 135 -24.09 -10.49 -27.09
CA MET A 135 -23.66 -9.10 -26.93
C MET A 135 -22.49 -8.76 -27.87
N HIS A 136 -22.46 -7.52 -28.32
CA HIS A 136 -21.37 -6.93 -29.09
C HIS A 136 -20.73 -5.78 -28.30
N ILE A 137 -19.42 -5.60 -28.42
CA ILE A 137 -18.73 -4.46 -27.83
C ILE A 137 -19.25 -3.16 -28.49
N PRO A 138 -19.59 -2.11 -27.71
CA PRO A 138 -19.40 -1.97 -26.28
C PRO A 138 -20.53 -2.58 -25.42
N PHE A 139 -20.17 -3.23 -24.31
CA PHE A 139 -21.14 -3.70 -23.30
C PHE A 139 -20.51 -3.79 -21.91
N GLY A 140 -21.36 -3.82 -20.89
CA GLY A 140 -20.93 -3.93 -19.49
C GLY A 140 -21.37 -5.24 -18.85
N ILE A 141 -20.54 -5.73 -17.91
CA ILE A 141 -20.86 -6.86 -17.05
C ILE A 141 -20.80 -6.39 -15.62
N ALA A 142 -21.88 -6.57 -14.87
CA ALA A 142 -21.94 -6.28 -13.45
C ALA A 142 -22.02 -7.59 -12.65
N GLN A 143 -21.33 -7.65 -11.54
CA GLN A 143 -21.34 -8.78 -10.61
C GLN A 143 -21.53 -8.27 -9.18
N ILE A 144 -22.42 -8.93 -8.43
CA ILE A 144 -22.58 -8.76 -7.00
C ILE A 144 -22.09 -10.04 -6.34
N GLY A 145 -21.32 -9.92 -5.28
CA GLY A 145 -20.84 -11.09 -4.55
C GLY A 145 -19.95 -10.72 -3.38
N LYS A 146 -19.61 -11.75 -2.61
CA LYS A 146 -18.68 -11.61 -1.49
C LYS A 146 -17.25 -11.51 -1.96
N ALA A 147 -16.50 -10.61 -1.32
CA ALA A 147 -15.05 -10.48 -1.44
C ALA A 147 -14.42 -10.62 -0.06
N PHE A 148 -13.15 -11.05 -0.03
CA PHE A 148 -12.45 -11.40 1.20
C PHE A 148 -11.06 -10.78 1.18
N ARG A 149 -10.74 -10.04 2.21
CA ARG A 149 -9.40 -9.45 2.39
C ARG A 149 -8.87 -9.81 3.75
N ASN A 150 -7.66 -10.31 3.83
CA ASN A 150 -7.01 -10.66 5.08
C ASN A 150 -6.43 -9.39 5.73
N GLU A 151 -7.29 -8.61 6.36
CA GLU A 151 -6.90 -7.38 7.06
C GLU A 151 -6.15 -7.72 8.35
N ILE A 152 -4.99 -7.08 8.56
CA ILE A 152 -4.20 -7.24 9.80
C ILE A 152 -5.06 -6.84 11.00
N VAL A 153 -5.75 -5.70 10.90
CA VAL A 153 -6.64 -5.20 11.93
C VAL A 153 -7.98 -4.83 11.32
N ALA A 154 -8.99 -5.66 11.54
CA ALA A 154 -10.38 -5.32 11.25
C ALA A 154 -10.88 -4.36 12.36
N ARG A 155 -10.96 -3.06 12.05
CA ARG A 155 -11.44 -2.00 12.95
C ARG A 155 -12.42 -1.09 12.19
N GLN A 156 -13.02 -0.16 12.91
CA GLN A 156 -13.97 0.83 12.35
C GLN A 156 -15.29 0.22 11.89
N PHE A 157 -15.77 -0.78 12.62
CA PHE A 157 -17.07 -1.41 12.39
C PHE A 157 -17.18 -1.95 10.95
N ILE A 158 -18.14 -1.48 10.14
CA ILE A 158 -18.37 -1.96 8.76
C ILE A 158 -17.36 -1.41 7.72
N PHE A 159 -16.55 -0.40 8.06
CA PHE A 159 -15.65 0.24 7.09
C PHE A 159 -14.39 -0.58 6.78
N ARG A 160 -14.01 -1.49 7.66
CA ARG A 160 -12.88 -2.38 7.44
C ARG A 160 -13.19 -3.79 7.94
N MET A 161 -13.72 -4.61 7.05
CA MET A 161 -14.15 -5.98 7.33
C MET A 161 -13.31 -6.95 6.50
N ARG A 162 -13.16 -8.18 7.01
CA ARG A 162 -12.48 -9.25 6.30
C ARG A 162 -13.35 -9.93 5.24
N GLU A 163 -14.67 -9.92 5.45
CA GLU A 163 -15.69 -10.40 4.51
C GLU A 163 -16.69 -9.27 4.27
N PHE A 164 -16.94 -8.96 3.01
CA PHE A 164 -17.89 -7.90 2.63
C PHE A 164 -18.55 -8.23 1.30
N GLU A 165 -19.69 -7.62 1.05
CA GLU A 165 -20.34 -7.66 -0.26
C GLU A 165 -19.84 -6.51 -1.12
N GLN A 166 -19.56 -6.82 -2.38
CA GLN A 166 -19.12 -5.87 -3.38
C GLN A 166 -19.99 -5.99 -4.61
N MET A 167 -20.37 -4.85 -5.17
CA MET A 167 -20.91 -4.74 -6.52
C MET A 167 -19.90 -4.04 -7.40
N GLU A 168 -19.58 -4.66 -8.51
CA GLU A 168 -18.57 -4.17 -9.45
C GLU A 168 -19.10 -4.29 -10.88
N MET A 169 -18.78 -3.32 -11.72
CA MET A 169 -19.12 -3.32 -13.14
C MET A 169 -17.86 -3.03 -13.96
N GLN A 170 -17.64 -3.85 -14.98
CA GLN A 170 -16.62 -3.62 -15.99
C GLN A 170 -17.31 -3.31 -17.32
N TYR A 171 -16.90 -2.22 -17.95
CA TYR A 171 -17.42 -1.81 -19.24
C TYR A 171 -16.36 -1.99 -20.33
N PHE A 172 -16.67 -2.79 -21.33
CA PHE A 172 -15.74 -3.21 -22.38
C PHE A 172 -15.98 -2.38 -23.62
N VAL A 173 -14.93 -1.71 -24.09
CA VAL A 173 -14.93 -0.85 -25.30
C VAL A 173 -13.86 -1.34 -26.29
N LYS A 174 -13.93 -0.88 -27.52
CA LYS A 174 -12.83 -1.13 -28.47
C LYS A 174 -11.56 -0.37 -28.03
N PRO A 175 -10.37 -0.93 -28.29
CA PRO A 175 -9.12 -0.20 -28.09
C PRO A 175 -9.12 1.11 -28.88
N GLY A 176 -8.92 2.24 -28.19
CA GLY A 176 -8.85 3.57 -28.79
C GLY A 176 -10.16 4.35 -28.82
N GLU A 177 -11.23 3.81 -28.25
CA GLU A 177 -12.52 4.53 -28.01
C GLU A 177 -12.64 5.02 -26.58
#